data_15c67d627328385b181cfc00d66add88
#
_entry.id   15c67d627328385b181cfc00d66add88
#
_cell.length_a   1.000
_cell.length_b   1.000
_cell.length_c   1.000
_cell.angle_alpha   90.00
_cell.angle_beta   90.00
_cell.angle_gamma   90.00
#
_symmetry.space_group_name_H-M   'P 1'
#
loop_
_entity.id
_entity.type
_entity.pdbx_description
1 polymer ?
#
loop_
_entity_poly.entity_id
_entity_poly.type
_entity_poly.pdbx_seq_one_letter_code
_entity_poly.pdbx_strand_id
1 'polypeptide(L)'
;MHPTTLPADAGTCLAPLRHWPADAARQLEQLMASHAHSGAYAVFDADNTTYHHDLLGALLAFMEMRGVLTRETMAPSLVLIPFRDTAERRESLTSYYQRLGEIDDQVGYPWASQIFAGFSLRVLKQQLDDMLARQEPIPAWQYAGDQVEPLAIEVPRLQRGQQELFQALMAQGIEVYIVSAASEEIVRMLVSDPQYGYHVKPQNVIGVSLLLRDRQAGTVTTARKLIAENRYDPAQLRDHELTTALWAPLTWYEGKQAAIHTYIHPWKKPILVAGDTPLSDGPMFMRGPDPERGGLRLFVARKDSYRELIAQMQTDHAAHQHAHGHPVTANRNWVIVTPEQIR
;
A
#
# COMPACT_ATOMS: atom_id res chain seq x y z
N MET A 1 40.90 42.70 11.90
CA MET A 1 39.72 41.84 12.08
C MET A 1 39.13 41.58 10.69
N HIS A 2 39.36 40.41 10.13
CA HIS A 2 38.78 40.02 8.84
C HIS A 2 37.44 39.31 9.13
N PRO A 3 36.37 39.64 8.40
CA PRO A 3 35.12 38.91 8.51
C PRO A 3 35.29 37.55 7.87
N THR A 4 35.12 36.50 8.63
CA THR A 4 35.06 35.13 8.17
C THR A 4 33.70 34.93 7.45
N THR A 5 33.74 34.88 6.13
CA THR A 5 32.59 34.44 5.32
C THR A 5 32.34 32.96 5.59
N LEU A 6 31.19 32.68 6.17
CA LEU A 6 30.65 31.31 6.24
C LEU A 6 30.47 30.78 4.80
N PRO A 7 30.78 29.52 4.51
CA PRO A 7 30.51 28.95 3.21
C PRO A 7 29.01 28.91 2.97
N ALA A 8 28.58 29.38 1.80
CA ALA A 8 27.20 29.21 1.34
C ALA A 8 26.83 27.72 1.38
N ASP A 9 25.69 27.44 1.98
CA ASP A 9 25.06 26.14 1.95
C ASP A 9 25.13 25.54 0.53
N ALA A 10 25.82 24.43 0.39
CA ALA A 10 25.75 23.60 -0.80
C ALA A 10 24.33 23.01 -0.83
N GLY A 11 23.40 23.76 -1.42
CA GLY A 11 22.07 23.28 -1.68
C GLY A 11 22.19 21.93 -2.37
N THR A 12 21.74 20.88 -1.71
CA THR A 12 21.74 19.50 -2.24
C THR A 12 20.94 19.54 -3.52
N CYS A 13 21.60 19.48 -4.66
CA CYS A 13 20.97 19.52 -5.97
C CYS A 13 20.02 18.32 -6.05
N LEU A 14 18.73 18.59 -6.18
CA LEU A 14 17.70 17.57 -6.29
C LEU A 14 18.00 16.74 -7.53
N ALA A 15 18.14 15.42 -7.38
CA ALA A 15 18.27 14.53 -8.52
C ALA A 15 16.98 14.59 -9.35
N PRO A 16 17.05 14.81 -10.67
CA PRO A 16 15.85 14.93 -11.48
C PRO A 16 15.07 13.61 -11.55
N LEU A 17 13.75 13.71 -11.51
CA LEU A 17 12.83 12.57 -11.65
C LEU A 17 12.74 12.14 -13.13
N ARG A 18 13.64 11.25 -13.55
CA ARG A 18 13.82 10.88 -14.97
C ARG A 18 12.76 9.91 -15.48
N HIS A 19 12.13 9.13 -14.59
CA HIS A 19 11.11 8.15 -14.91
C HIS A 19 9.69 8.71 -14.71
N TRP A 20 9.54 10.03 -14.78
CA TRP A 20 8.29 10.74 -14.63
C TRP A 20 8.00 11.64 -15.84
N PRO A 21 6.72 11.84 -16.20
CA PRO A 21 6.37 12.90 -17.16
C PRO A 21 6.90 14.26 -16.68
N ALA A 22 7.42 15.07 -17.60
CA ALA A 22 8.11 16.31 -17.26
C ALA A 22 7.28 17.28 -16.39
N ASP A 23 5.96 17.35 -16.63
CA ASP A 23 5.07 18.22 -15.86
C ASP A 23 4.84 17.70 -14.44
N ALA A 24 4.69 16.38 -14.28
CA ALA A 24 4.56 15.72 -12.99
C ALA A 24 5.88 15.86 -12.20
N ALA A 25 7.02 15.60 -12.85
CA ALA A 25 8.35 15.75 -12.25
C ALA A 25 8.54 17.17 -11.68
N ARG A 26 8.25 18.20 -12.47
CA ARG A 26 8.38 19.61 -12.00
C ARG A 26 7.52 19.91 -10.76
N GLN A 27 6.28 19.45 -10.73
CA GLN A 27 5.39 19.65 -9.57
C GLN A 27 5.91 18.95 -8.32
N LEU A 28 6.38 17.70 -8.47
CA LEU A 28 6.95 16.91 -7.37
C LEU A 28 8.28 17.50 -6.89
N GLU A 29 9.16 17.93 -7.80
CA GLU A 29 10.43 18.58 -7.47
C GLU A 29 10.20 19.92 -6.74
N GLN A 30 9.23 20.72 -7.19
CA GLN A 30 8.86 21.98 -6.52
C GLN A 30 8.31 21.71 -5.11
N LEU A 31 7.46 20.67 -4.94
CA LEU A 31 6.96 20.26 -3.63
C LEU A 31 8.11 19.88 -2.69
N MET A 32 9.03 19.03 -3.17
CA MET A 32 10.19 18.60 -2.39
C MET A 32 11.09 19.77 -1.98
N ALA A 33 11.39 20.68 -2.91
CA ALA A 33 12.18 21.86 -2.62
C ALA A 33 11.53 22.78 -1.57
N SER A 34 10.20 22.93 -1.62
CA SER A 34 9.44 23.78 -0.69
C SER A 34 9.36 23.20 0.73
N HIS A 35 9.58 21.90 0.89
CA HIS A 35 9.41 21.20 2.15
C HIS A 35 10.68 20.48 2.63
N ALA A 36 11.82 20.73 1.97
CA ALA A 36 13.09 20.11 2.33
C ALA A 36 13.44 20.36 3.82
N HIS A 37 13.83 19.30 4.51
CA HIS A 37 14.26 19.30 5.91
C HIS A 37 13.31 19.99 6.92
N SER A 38 12.01 20.11 6.56
CA SER A 38 10.97 20.70 7.42
C SER A 38 10.31 19.71 8.36
N GLY A 39 10.76 18.45 8.37
CA GLY A 39 10.12 17.33 9.04
C GLY A 39 8.80 16.90 8.35
N ALA A 40 8.60 17.25 7.07
CA ALA A 40 7.45 16.88 6.29
C ALA A 40 7.40 15.35 6.04
N TYR A 41 6.23 14.87 5.64
CA TYR A 41 6.04 13.47 5.26
C TYR A 41 5.08 13.32 4.08
N ALA A 42 5.26 12.23 3.33
CA ALA A 42 4.43 11.81 2.22
C ALA A 42 3.83 10.44 2.51
N VAL A 43 2.61 10.19 2.02
CA VAL A 43 1.86 8.94 2.21
C VAL A 43 1.52 8.34 0.86
N PHE A 44 1.78 7.05 0.71
CA PHE A 44 1.52 6.30 -0.50
C PHE A 44 0.68 5.06 -0.19
N ASP A 45 -0.28 4.76 -1.05
CA ASP A 45 -0.83 3.42 -1.14
C ASP A 45 0.22 2.44 -1.70
N ALA A 46 -0.02 1.13 -1.57
CA ALA A 46 0.92 0.11 -2.00
C ALA A 46 0.61 -0.44 -3.40
N ASP A 47 -0.42 -1.28 -3.51
CA ASP A 47 -0.78 -1.99 -4.74
C ASP A 47 -1.17 -1.02 -5.85
N ASN A 48 -0.61 -1.19 -7.06
CA ASN A 48 -0.82 -0.32 -8.21
C ASN A 48 -0.45 1.17 -8.03
N THR A 49 0.07 1.54 -6.87
CA THR A 49 0.58 2.89 -6.57
C THR A 49 2.08 2.88 -6.39
N THR A 50 2.60 2.15 -5.41
CA THR A 50 4.04 2.00 -5.13
C THR A 50 4.71 1.02 -6.07
N TYR A 51 4.07 -0.09 -6.33
CA TYR A 51 4.43 -1.10 -7.33
C TYR A 51 3.19 -1.48 -8.15
N HIS A 52 3.38 -2.11 -9.30
CA HIS A 52 2.29 -2.50 -10.19
C HIS A 52 1.75 -3.88 -9.82
N HIS A 53 0.44 -4.10 -9.92
CA HIS A 53 -0.34 -5.28 -9.57
C HIS A 53 -0.55 -5.50 -8.08
N ASP A 54 -1.49 -6.41 -7.75
CA ASP A 54 -1.92 -6.75 -6.40
C ASP A 54 -0.96 -7.77 -5.76
N LEU A 55 -0.42 -7.42 -4.60
CA LEU A 55 0.56 -8.23 -3.90
C LEU A 55 -0.05 -9.46 -3.24
N LEU A 56 -1.16 -9.28 -2.52
CA LEU A 56 -1.75 -10.38 -1.75
C LEU A 56 -2.44 -11.40 -2.64
N GLY A 57 -3.16 -10.95 -3.67
CA GLY A 57 -3.79 -11.83 -4.65
C GLY A 57 -2.75 -12.66 -5.41
N ALA A 58 -1.63 -12.05 -5.79
CA ALA A 58 -0.53 -12.77 -6.42
C ALA A 58 0.14 -13.78 -5.48
N LEU A 59 0.41 -13.39 -4.22
CA LEU A 59 1.03 -14.29 -3.24
C LEU A 59 0.09 -15.46 -2.88
N LEU A 60 -1.21 -15.21 -2.73
CA LEU A 60 -2.22 -16.25 -2.55
C LEU A 60 -2.18 -17.27 -3.68
N ALA A 61 -2.30 -16.80 -4.93
CA ALA A 61 -2.28 -17.67 -6.11
C ALA A 61 -0.96 -18.45 -6.23
N PHE A 62 0.17 -17.80 -5.92
CA PHE A 62 1.49 -18.43 -5.96
C PHE A 62 1.64 -19.55 -4.91
N MET A 63 1.24 -19.29 -3.67
CA MET A 63 1.30 -20.29 -2.59
C MET A 63 0.31 -21.43 -2.82
N GLU A 64 -0.86 -21.15 -3.41
CA GLU A 64 -1.84 -22.15 -3.79
C GLU A 64 -1.30 -23.03 -4.94
N MET A 65 -0.75 -22.43 -5.99
CA MET A 65 -0.11 -23.16 -7.11
C MET A 65 0.99 -24.12 -6.62
N ARG A 66 1.74 -23.73 -5.59
CA ARG A 66 2.80 -24.55 -4.98
C ARG A 66 2.29 -25.59 -3.97
N GLY A 67 1.00 -25.60 -3.67
CA GLY A 67 0.43 -26.46 -2.64
C GLY A 67 0.88 -26.14 -1.21
N VAL A 68 1.44 -24.95 -0.98
CA VAL A 68 1.87 -24.46 0.34
C VAL A 68 0.67 -23.93 1.12
N LEU A 69 -0.20 -23.18 0.47
CA LEU A 69 -1.48 -22.72 1.01
C LEU A 69 -2.60 -23.49 0.31
N THR A 70 -3.39 -24.21 1.09
CA THR A 70 -4.50 -25.03 0.60
C THR A 70 -5.70 -24.83 1.50
N ARG A 71 -6.86 -25.38 1.12
CA ARG A 71 -8.05 -25.38 1.98
C ARG A 71 -7.81 -26.09 3.31
N GLU A 72 -6.95 -27.11 3.31
CA GLU A 72 -6.59 -27.90 4.48
C GLU A 72 -5.63 -27.15 5.43
N THR A 73 -4.79 -26.27 4.90
CA THR A 73 -3.90 -25.41 5.71
C THR A 73 -4.53 -24.08 6.10
N MET A 74 -5.60 -23.67 5.43
CA MET A 74 -6.35 -22.46 5.75
C MET A 74 -7.00 -22.57 7.13
N ALA A 75 -7.01 -21.46 7.89
CA ALA A 75 -7.72 -21.42 9.17
C ALA A 75 -9.22 -21.67 8.97
N PRO A 76 -9.85 -22.60 9.72
CA PRO A 76 -11.27 -22.95 9.53
C PRO A 76 -12.24 -21.77 9.67
N SER A 77 -11.88 -20.76 10.48
CA SER A 77 -12.67 -19.54 10.68
C SER A 77 -12.78 -18.65 9.42
N LEU A 78 -12.00 -18.92 8.39
CA LEU A 78 -11.99 -18.17 7.13
C LEU A 78 -12.92 -18.78 6.07
N VAL A 79 -13.61 -19.87 6.37
CA VAL A 79 -14.70 -20.39 5.54
C VAL A 79 -15.96 -19.57 5.82
N LEU A 80 -16.12 -18.44 5.12
CA LEU A 80 -17.24 -17.50 5.32
C LEU A 80 -18.48 -17.85 4.50
N ILE A 81 -18.27 -18.45 3.33
CA ILE A 81 -19.32 -18.93 2.42
C ILE A 81 -18.99 -20.35 1.96
N PRO A 82 -19.96 -21.14 1.49
CA PRO A 82 -19.67 -22.45 0.93
C PRO A 82 -18.74 -22.37 -0.29
N PHE A 83 -17.80 -23.32 -0.40
CA PHE A 83 -17.04 -23.51 -1.62
C PHE A 83 -17.92 -23.98 -2.77
N ARG A 84 -17.63 -23.56 -3.99
CA ARG A 84 -18.27 -24.01 -5.23
C ARG A 84 -17.44 -25.14 -5.85
N ASP A 85 -17.64 -26.35 -5.39
CA ASP A 85 -16.98 -27.51 -5.99
C ASP A 85 -17.86 -28.09 -7.10
N THR A 86 -17.23 -28.51 -8.19
CA THR A 86 -17.88 -29.34 -9.23
C THR A 86 -17.43 -30.77 -9.10
N ALA A 87 -18.08 -31.70 -9.85
CA ALA A 87 -17.66 -33.11 -9.89
C ALA A 87 -16.22 -33.30 -10.40
N GLU A 88 -15.72 -32.32 -11.20
CA GLU A 88 -14.43 -32.41 -11.89
C GLU A 88 -13.35 -31.55 -11.22
N ARG A 89 -13.74 -30.57 -10.38
CA ARG A 89 -12.80 -29.59 -9.84
C ARG A 89 -13.25 -29.01 -8.51
N ARG A 90 -12.30 -28.89 -7.60
CA ARG A 90 -12.45 -28.09 -6.38
C ARG A 90 -12.21 -26.61 -6.69
N GLU A 91 -13.01 -25.72 -6.09
CA GLU A 91 -12.80 -24.27 -6.18
C GLU A 91 -11.44 -23.87 -5.61
N SER A 92 -10.70 -23.00 -6.31
CA SER A 92 -9.45 -22.44 -5.81
C SER A 92 -9.68 -21.39 -4.70
N LEU A 93 -8.68 -21.16 -3.85
CA LEU A 93 -8.72 -20.08 -2.88
C LEU A 93 -8.69 -18.71 -3.58
N THR A 94 -8.04 -18.62 -4.74
CA THR A 94 -8.06 -17.42 -5.60
C THR A 94 -9.48 -17.10 -6.06
N SER A 95 -10.24 -18.08 -6.58
CA SER A 95 -11.64 -17.90 -6.95
C SER A 95 -12.52 -17.57 -5.75
N TYR A 96 -12.31 -18.23 -4.63
CA TYR A 96 -13.02 -17.98 -3.39
C TYR A 96 -12.83 -16.54 -2.92
N TYR A 97 -11.60 -16.02 -2.94
CA TYR A 97 -11.29 -14.63 -2.62
C TYR A 97 -12.03 -13.64 -3.53
N GLN A 98 -12.04 -13.88 -4.83
CA GLN A 98 -12.77 -13.03 -5.78
C GLN A 98 -14.26 -12.95 -5.44
N ARG A 99 -14.89 -14.09 -5.12
CA ARG A 99 -16.30 -14.14 -4.69
C ARG A 99 -16.56 -13.40 -3.38
N LEU A 100 -15.61 -13.40 -2.45
CA LEU A 100 -15.73 -12.56 -1.24
C LEU A 100 -15.68 -11.07 -1.57
N GLY A 101 -14.82 -10.66 -2.52
CA GLY A 101 -14.77 -9.29 -3.02
C GLY A 101 -16.04 -8.86 -3.76
N GLU A 102 -16.74 -9.79 -4.44
CA GLU A 102 -18.04 -9.51 -5.06
C GLU A 102 -19.15 -9.24 -4.02
N ILE A 103 -19.02 -9.76 -2.80
CA ILE A 103 -19.95 -9.44 -1.71
C ILE A 103 -19.72 -8.00 -1.26
N ASP A 104 -18.48 -7.68 -0.87
CA ASP A 104 -18.05 -6.34 -0.46
C ASP A 104 -16.53 -6.34 -0.23
N ASP A 105 -15.85 -5.24 -0.55
CA ASP A 105 -14.43 -5.05 -0.24
C ASP A 105 -14.13 -5.21 1.25
N GLN A 106 -15.06 -4.84 2.13
CA GLN A 106 -14.90 -4.99 3.58
C GLN A 106 -14.93 -6.46 4.05
N VAL A 107 -15.36 -7.38 3.19
CA VAL A 107 -15.25 -8.83 3.39
C VAL A 107 -13.95 -9.35 2.77
N GLY A 108 -13.64 -8.90 1.55
CA GLY A 108 -12.47 -9.33 0.80
C GLY A 108 -11.14 -8.90 1.41
N TYR A 109 -10.96 -7.63 1.73
CA TYR A 109 -9.68 -7.08 2.21
C TYR A 109 -9.18 -7.70 3.52
N PRO A 110 -9.99 -7.83 4.59
CA PRO A 110 -9.51 -8.52 5.79
C PRO A 110 -9.18 -9.98 5.52
N TRP A 111 -10.02 -10.68 4.74
CA TRP A 111 -9.80 -12.09 4.41
C TRP A 111 -8.48 -12.27 3.64
N ALA A 112 -8.17 -11.42 2.66
CA ALA A 112 -6.93 -11.48 1.90
C ALA A 112 -5.67 -11.34 2.77
N SER A 113 -5.76 -10.63 3.91
CA SER A 113 -4.67 -10.55 4.87
C SER A 113 -4.66 -11.76 5.82
N GLN A 114 -5.83 -12.21 6.27
CA GLN A 114 -5.98 -13.30 7.23
C GLN A 114 -5.68 -14.69 6.66
N ILE A 115 -5.78 -14.89 5.32
CA ILE A 115 -5.56 -16.18 4.66
C ILE A 115 -4.15 -16.73 4.91
N PHE A 116 -3.20 -15.88 5.22
CA PHE A 116 -1.82 -16.25 5.54
C PHE A 116 -1.61 -16.62 7.02
N ALA A 117 -2.67 -16.71 7.81
CA ALA A 117 -2.58 -17.13 9.21
C ALA A 117 -2.00 -18.55 9.35
N GLY A 118 -1.14 -18.74 10.36
CA GLY A 118 -0.42 -19.99 10.59
C GLY A 118 0.94 -20.07 9.90
N PHE A 119 1.24 -19.18 8.96
CA PHE A 119 2.57 -19.07 8.37
C PHE A 119 3.46 -18.11 9.15
N SER A 120 4.72 -18.48 9.36
CA SER A 120 5.71 -17.58 9.94
C SER A 120 6.11 -16.51 8.94
N LEU A 121 6.54 -15.33 9.45
CA LEU A 121 7.03 -14.25 8.60
C LEU A 121 8.24 -14.68 7.75
N ARG A 122 9.07 -15.61 8.24
CA ARG A 122 10.15 -16.22 7.47
C ARG A 122 9.64 -16.97 6.24
N VAL A 123 8.63 -17.82 6.41
CA VAL A 123 8.05 -18.58 5.30
C VAL A 123 7.39 -17.64 4.30
N LEU A 124 6.62 -16.65 4.77
CA LEU A 124 5.98 -15.67 3.89
C LEU A 124 7.00 -14.87 3.10
N LYS A 125 8.11 -14.43 3.73
CA LYS A 125 9.20 -13.74 3.02
C LYS A 125 9.81 -14.60 1.92
N GLN A 126 10.08 -15.88 2.20
CA GLN A 126 10.59 -16.81 1.20
C GLN A 126 9.62 -16.98 0.02
N GLN A 127 8.32 -17.16 0.29
CA GLN A 127 7.31 -17.30 -0.77
C GLN A 127 7.18 -15.99 -1.59
N LEU A 128 7.25 -14.84 -0.92
CA LEU A 128 7.23 -13.54 -1.58
C LEU A 128 8.42 -13.37 -2.53
N ASP A 129 9.64 -13.67 -2.06
CA ASP A 129 10.85 -13.54 -2.86
C ASP A 129 10.83 -14.47 -4.07
N ASP A 130 10.43 -15.73 -3.86
CA ASP A 130 10.29 -16.73 -4.93
C ASP A 130 9.22 -16.27 -5.96
N MET A 131 8.12 -15.69 -5.51
CA MET A 131 7.08 -15.13 -6.37
C MET A 131 7.61 -13.95 -7.20
N LEU A 132 8.24 -12.97 -6.55
CA LEU A 132 8.73 -11.76 -7.23
C LEU A 132 9.86 -12.05 -8.23
N ALA A 133 10.58 -13.15 -8.06
CA ALA A 133 11.58 -13.60 -9.03
C ALA A 133 10.96 -14.15 -10.34
N ARG A 134 9.66 -14.45 -10.36
CA ARG A 134 8.99 -14.98 -11.58
C ARG A 134 8.84 -13.89 -12.63
N GLN A 135 8.99 -14.30 -13.89
CA GLN A 135 8.72 -13.45 -15.06
C GLN A 135 7.32 -13.67 -15.63
N GLU A 136 6.79 -14.88 -15.48
CA GLU A 136 5.51 -15.30 -16.02
C GLU A 136 4.37 -15.12 -15.02
N PRO A 137 3.15 -14.82 -15.47
CA PRO A 137 1.97 -14.80 -14.63
C PRO A 137 1.76 -16.12 -13.91
N ILE A 138 1.05 -16.07 -12.80
CA ILE A 138 0.73 -17.24 -11.98
C ILE A 138 -0.59 -17.83 -12.50
N PRO A 139 -0.61 -19.12 -12.92
CA PRO A 139 -1.84 -19.77 -13.34
C PRO A 139 -2.79 -19.96 -12.15
N ALA A 140 -4.03 -19.55 -12.32
CA ALA A 140 -5.11 -19.68 -11.36
C ALA A 140 -6.42 -20.03 -12.07
N TRP A 141 -7.49 -20.12 -11.33
CA TRP A 141 -8.82 -20.42 -11.83
C TRP A 141 -9.85 -19.55 -11.14
N GLN A 142 -10.87 -19.15 -11.89
CA GLN A 142 -12.01 -18.39 -11.37
C GLN A 142 -13.34 -18.95 -11.88
N TYR A 143 -14.42 -18.54 -11.22
CA TYR A 143 -15.75 -18.71 -11.78
C TYR A 143 -16.14 -17.49 -12.60
N ALA A 144 -16.56 -17.74 -13.86
CA ALA A 144 -17.26 -16.77 -14.70
C ALA A 144 -18.71 -17.26 -14.83
N GLY A 145 -19.59 -16.77 -13.97
CA GLY A 145 -20.92 -17.34 -13.79
C GLY A 145 -20.84 -18.76 -13.20
N ASP A 146 -21.35 -19.74 -13.95
CA ASP A 146 -21.32 -21.17 -13.55
C ASP A 146 -20.16 -21.95 -14.22
N GLN A 147 -19.33 -21.29 -15.02
CA GLN A 147 -18.20 -21.92 -15.69
C GLN A 147 -16.89 -21.63 -14.95
N VAL A 148 -15.99 -22.60 -14.95
CA VAL A 148 -14.64 -22.45 -14.42
C VAL A 148 -13.70 -22.10 -15.56
N GLU A 149 -13.07 -20.93 -15.49
CA GLU A 149 -12.15 -20.44 -16.50
C GLU A 149 -10.73 -20.31 -15.96
N PRO A 150 -9.72 -20.50 -16.84
CA PRO A 150 -8.34 -20.21 -16.46
C PRO A 150 -8.15 -18.70 -16.24
N LEU A 151 -7.35 -18.35 -15.24
CA LEU A 151 -6.95 -17.00 -14.92
C LEU A 151 -5.43 -16.92 -14.82
N ALA A 152 -4.86 -15.85 -15.35
CA ALA A 152 -3.45 -15.53 -15.21
C ALA A 152 -3.33 -14.35 -14.25
N ILE A 153 -2.72 -14.57 -13.09
CA ILE A 153 -2.48 -13.52 -12.08
C ILE A 153 -1.11 -12.91 -12.34
N GLU A 154 -1.09 -11.60 -12.61
CA GLU A 154 0.15 -10.89 -12.82
C GLU A 154 0.98 -10.78 -11.53
N VAL A 155 2.28 -11.03 -11.65
CA VAL A 155 3.22 -10.86 -10.54
C VAL A 155 3.49 -9.37 -10.32
N PRO A 156 3.53 -8.88 -9.07
CA PRO A 156 3.88 -7.48 -8.81
C PRO A 156 5.20 -7.07 -9.47
N ARG A 157 5.22 -5.88 -10.08
CA ARG A 157 6.38 -5.31 -10.75
C ARG A 157 6.82 -4.03 -10.09
N LEU A 158 8.12 -3.91 -9.85
CA LEU A 158 8.70 -2.71 -9.27
C LEU A 158 8.57 -1.54 -10.25
N GLN A 159 8.23 -0.36 -9.75
CA GLN A 159 8.11 0.87 -10.54
C GLN A 159 9.31 1.78 -10.28
N ARG A 160 10.14 1.97 -11.30
CA ARG A 160 11.36 2.79 -11.19
C ARG A 160 11.06 4.25 -10.83
N GLY A 161 9.99 4.81 -11.39
CA GLY A 161 9.57 6.16 -11.05
C GLY A 161 9.26 6.32 -9.57
N GLN A 162 8.59 5.33 -8.95
CA GLN A 162 8.28 5.37 -7.53
C GLN A 162 9.54 5.18 -6.66
N GLN A 163 10.45 4.27 -7.05
CA GLN A 163 11.73 4.12 -6.37
C GLN A 163 12.53 5.44 -6.40
N GLU A 164 12.58 6.09 -7.56
CA GLU A 164 13.24 7.39 -7.77
C GLU A 164 12.61 8.49 -6.92
N LEU A 165 11.26 8.58 -6.91
CA LEU A 165 10.53 9.56 -6.09
C LEU A 165 10.78 9.34 -4.59
N PHE A 166 10.73 8.09 -4.11
CA PHE A 166 10.98 7.79 -2.70
C PHE A 166 12.39 8.19 -2.28
N GLN A 167 13.39 7.85 -3.09
CA GLN A 167 14.78 8.25 -2.83
C GLN A 167 14.95 9.77 -2.82
N ALA A 168 14.31 10.48 -3.76
CA ALA A 168 14.35 11.94 -3.83
C ALA A 168 13.68 12.58 -2.60
N LEU A 169 12.50 12.10 -2.18
CA LEU A 169 11.82 12.57 -0.96
C LEU A 169 12.70 12.37 0.28
N MET A 170 13.24 11.17 0.46
CA MET A 170 14.08 10.84 1.62
C MET A 170 15.39 11.65 1.62
N ALA A 171 15.99 11.90 0.46
CA ALA A 171 17.18 12.75 0.33
C ALA A 171 16.91 14.20 0.75
N GLN A 172 15.67 14.69 0.60
CA GLN A 172 15.23 15.99 1.09
C GLN A 172 14.74 15.97 2.55
N GLY A 173 14.95 14.88 3.28
CA GLY A 173 14.51 14.73 4.67
C GLY A 173 13.00 14.64 4.84
N ILE A 174 12.29 14.27 3.78
CA ILE A 174 10.83 14.03 3.80
C ILE A 174 10.60 12.54 4.09
N GLU A 175 9.88 12.25 5.16
CA GLU A 175 9.56 10.87 5.54
C GLU A 175 8.55 10.27 4.58
N VAL A 176 8.82 9.04 4.12
CA VAL A 176 7.90 8.27 3.26
C VAL A 176 7.18 7.24 4.10
N TYR A 177 5.85 7.22 4.00
CA TYR A 177 4.97 6.25 4.64
C TYR A 177 4.15 5.50 3.60
N ILE A 178 3.92 4.22 3.85
CA ILE A 178 2.96 3.41 3.11
C ILE A 178 1.71 3.22 3.97
N VAL A 179 0.51 3.40 3.38
CA VAL A 179 -0.78 3.12 4.01
C VAL A 179 -1.61 2.28 3.07
N SER A 180 -1.64 0.98 3.30
CA SER A 180 -2.17 -0.02 2.37
C SER A 180 -3.36 -0.81 2.93
N ALA A 181 -4.30 -1.20 2.07
CA ALA A 181 -5.35 -2.16 2.40
C ALA A 181 -4.86 -3.62 2.41
N ALA A 182 -3.59 -3.86 2.11
CA ALA A 182 -2.94 -5.17 2.15
C ALA A 182 -2.31 -5.44 3.53
N SER A 183 -1.92 -6.72 3.77
CA SER A 183 -1.24 -7.14 5.00
C SER A 183 0.02 -6.32 5.27
N GLU A 184 0.09 -5.68 6.44
CA GLU A 184 1.18 -4.81 6.85
C GLU A 184 2.54 -5.51 6.77
N GLU A 185 2.64 -6.76 7.25
CA GLU A 185 3.90 -7.49 7.27
C GLU A 185 4.37 -7.85 5.85
N ILE A 186 3.45 -8.25 4.97
CA ILE A 186 3.79 -8.66 3.60
C ILE A 186 4.20 -7.43 2.77
N VAL A 187 3.49 -6.32 2.88
CA VAL A 187 3.89 -5.05 2.23
C VAL A 187 5.27 -4.60 2.73
N ARG A 188 5.52 -4.68 4.04
CA ARG A 188 6.81 -4.34 4.65
C ARG A 188 7.95 -5.18 4.09
N MET A 189 7.73 -6.49 3.89
CA MET A 189 8.73 -7.40 3.30
C MET A 189 9.18 -6.98 1.89
N LEU A 190 8.33 -6.26 1.14
CA LEU A 190 8.67 -5.74 -0.18
C LEU A 190 9.31 -4.35 -0.07
N VAL A 191 8.61 -3.38 0.51
CA VAL A 191 9.01 -1.97 0.38
C VAL A 191 10.15 -1.57 1.32
N SER A 192 10.42 -2.36 2.38
CA SER A 192 11.52 -2.09 3.30
C SER A 192 12.76 -2.93 3.03
N ASP A 193 12.68 -3.96 2.19
CA ASP A 193 13.84 -4.77 1.83
C ASP A 193 14.71 -3.99 0.82
N PRO A 194 16.00 -3.76 1.11
CA PRO A 194 16.89 -3.02 0.23
C PRO A 194 17.01 -3.61 -1.19
N GLN A 195 16.82 -4.92 -1.37
CA GLN A 195 16.91 -5.58 -2.68
C GLN A 195 15.86 -5.06 -3.68
N TYR A 196 14.73 -4.51 -3.19
CA TYR A 196 13.63 -3.99 -4.03
C TYR A 196 13.70 -2.48 -4.24
N GLY A 197 14.67 -1.77 -3.63
CA GLY A 197 15.03 -0.39 -3.97
C GLY A 197 14.08 0.72 -3.52
N TYR A 198 13.02 0.44 -2.74
CA TYR A 198 12.13 1.47 -2.19
C TYR A 198 12.68 2.10 -0.91
N HIS A 199 13.40 1.34 -0.10
CA HIS A 199 14.06 1.78 1.14
C HIS A 199 13.14 2.45 2.18
N VAL A 200 11.85 2.11 2.18
CA VAL A 200 10.92 2.62 3.19
C VAL A 200 11.30 2.04 4.56
N LYS A 201 11.37 2.89 5.58
CA LYS A 201 11.67 2.44 6.94
C LYS A 201 10.62 1.41 7.38
N PRO A 202 10.97 0.26 7.97
CA PRO A 202 10.00 -0.77 8.34
C PRO A 202 8.85 -0.26 9.23
N GLN A 203 9.14 0.67 10.15
CA GLN A 203 8.13 1.29 11.03
C GLN A 203 7.17 2.24 10.29
N ASN A 204 7.52 2.69 9.09
CA ASN A 204 6.70 3.59 8.26
C ASN A 204 5.72 2.84 7.34
N VAL A 205 5.70 1.52 7.39
CA VAL A 205 4.73 0.70 6.66
C VAL A 205 3.54 0.43 7.55
N ILE A 206 2.37 0.89 7.13
CA ILE A 206 1.10 0.76 7.80
C ILE A 206 0.16 -0.01 6.87
N GLY A 207 -0.45 -1.07 7.36
CA GLY A 207 -1.32 -1.92 6.58
C GLY A 207 -2.37 -2.62 7.45
N VAL A 208 -3.02 -3.63 6.91
CA VAL A 208 -3.88 -4.50 7.70
C VAL A 208 -3.00 -5.27 8.68
N SER A 209 -2.99 -4.82 9.91
CA SER A 209 -2.17 -5.40 10.97
C SER A 209 -2.88 -6.57 11.63
N LEU A 210 -2.16 -7.68 11.76
CA LEU A 210 -2.62 -8.90 12.42
C LEU A 210 -1.79 -9.15 13.69
N LEU A 211 -2.36 -9.85 14.66
CA LEU A 211 -1.58 -10.33 15.78
C LEU A 211 -0.57 -11.38 15.28
N LEU A 212 0.64 -11.25 15.77
CA LEU A 212 1.75 -12.18 15.58
C LEU A 212 1.87 -13.08 16.81
N ARG A 213 1.98 -14.38 16.60
CA ARG A 213 2.13 -15.38 17.67
C ARG A 213 3.55 -15.93 17.70
N ASP A 214 4.19 -15.85 18.86
CA ASP A 214 5.36 -16.67 19.18
C ASP A 214 4.89 -18.07 19.60
N ARG A 215 5.21 -19.07 18.79
CA ARG A 215 4.84 -20.48 19.09
C ARG A 215 5.51 -21.03 20.33
N GLN A 216 6.74 -20.62 20.62
CA GLN A 216 7.52 -21.15 21.74
C GLN A 216 7.04 -20.55 23.06
N ALA A 217 6.90 -19.23 23.10
CA ALA A 217 6.44 -18.52 24.29
C ALA A 217 4.91 -18.54 24.47
N GLY A 218 4.14 -18.87 23.44
CA GLY A 218 2.67 -18.79 23.46
C GLY A 218 2.12 -17.38 23.56
N THR A 219 2.96 -16.36 23.38
CA THR A 219 2.59 -14.94 23.48
C THR A 219 2.15 -14.39 22.14
N VAL A 220 1.39 -13.29 22.19
CA VAL A 220 0.96 -12.56 21.00
C VAL A 220 1.38 -11.09 21.09
N THR A 221 1.70 -10.50 19.94
CA THR A 221 2.06 -9.09 19.80
C THR A 221 1.60 -8.57 18.43
N THR A 222 1.92 -7.32 18.10
CA THR A 222 1.81 -6.77 16.73
C THR A 222 3.00 -5.85 16.47
N ALA A 223 3.38 -5.67 15.20
CA ALA A 223 4.39 -4.69 14.83
C ALA A 223 4.00 -3.29 15.33
N ARG A 224 2.73 -2.90 15.20
CA ARG A 224 2.24 -1.58 15.65
C ARG A 224 2.50 -1.32 17.13
N LYS A 225 2.23 -2.32 17.98
CA LYS A 225 2.51 -2.23 19.42
C LYS A 225 4.01 -2.07 19.69
N LEU A 226 4.83 -2.91 19.06
CA LEU A 226 6.28 -2.87 19.26
C LEU A 226 6.90 -1.57 18.75
N ILE A 227 6.39 -1.02 17.63
CA ILE A 227 6.82 0.29 17.11
C ILE A 227 6.48 1.39 18.13
N ALA A 228 5.26 1.42 18.66
CA ALA A 228 4.84 2.40 19.65
C ALA A 228 5.67 2.33 20.94
N GLU A 229 6.16 1.14 21.29
CA GLU A 229 7.02 0.90 22.45
C GLU A 229 8.53 1.09 22.15
N ASN A 230 8.92 1.48 20.93
CA ASN A 230 10.32 1.54 20.46
C ASN A 230 11.09 0.21 20.62
N ARG A 231 10.39 -0.91 20.46
CA ARG A 231 10.89 -2.28 20.62
C ARG A 231 10.83 -3.09 19.33
N TYR A 232 10.43 -2.47 18.22
CA TYR A 232 10.28 -3.16 16.96
C TYR A 232 11.63 -3.57 16.39
N ASP A 233 11.79 -4.89 16.21
CA ASP A 233 12.94 -5.50 15.54
C ASP A 233 12.42 -6.61 14.61
N PRO A 234 12.47 -6.42 13.28
CA PRO A 234 11.97 -7.41 12.32
C PRO A 234 12.73 -8.75 12.40
N ALA A 235 13.99 -8.77 12.83
CA ALA A 235 14.75 -9.99 12.95
C ALA A 235 14.19 -10.91 14.07
N GLN A 236 13.67 -10.32 15.14
CA GLN A 236 13.07 -11.09 16.24
C GLN A 236 11.69 -11.62 15.89
N LEU A 237 10.97 -10.97 14.96
CA LEU A 237 9.63 -11.35 14.56
C LEU A 237 9.58 -12.41 13.45
N ARG A 238 10.68 -12.69 12.79
CA ARG A 238 10.70 -13.55 11.59
C ARG A 238 10.13 -14.96 11.79
N ASP A 239 10.19 -15.49 13.01
CA ASP A 239 9.67 -16.83 13.34
C ASP A 239 8.27 -16.77 13.98
N HIS A 240 7.71 -15.57 14.20
CA HIS A 240 6.33 -15.40 14.63
C HIS A 240 5.38 -15.71 13.46
N GLU A 241 4.22 -16.23 13.81
CA GLU A 241 3.17 -16.56 12.85
C GLU A 241 2.10 -15.49 12.81
N LEU A 242 1.59 -15.22 11.63
CA LEU A 242 0.35 -14.46 11.48
C LEU A 242 -0.82 -15.25 12.12
N THR A 243 -1.70 -14.52 12.79
CA THR A 243 -2.98 -15.05 13.27
C THR A 243 -4.12 -14.50 12.42
N THR A 244 -5.36 -14.95 12.66
CA THR A 244 -6.56 -14.36 12.06
C THR A 244 -7.06 -13.11 12.82
N ALA A 245 -6.44 -12.74 13.93
CA ALA A 245 -6.89 -11.62 14.76
C ALA A 245 -6.40 -10.29 14.21
N LEU A 246 -7.33 -9.40 13.88
CA LEU A 246 -7.08 -8.07 13.35
C LEU A 246 -6.75 -7.06 14.46
N TRP A 247 -5.91 -6.10 14.14
CA TRP A 247 -5.58 -4.94 14.96
C TRP A 247 -6.06 -3.66 14.27
N ALA A 248 -6.90 -2.86 14.95
CA ALA A 248 -7.48 -1.64 14.41
C ALA A 248 -6.56 -0.40 14.61
N PRO A 249 -6.72 0.66 13.77
CA PRO A 249 -7.68 0.80 12.67
C PRO A 249 -7.33 -0.04 11.45
N LEU A 250 -8.35 -0.47 10.70
CA LEU A 250 -8.19 -1.14 9.41
C LEU A 250 -7.94 -0.09 8.32
N THR A 251 -7.14 -0.43 7.32
CA THR A 251 -6.50 0.55 6.43
C THR A 251 -7.06 0.58 5.00
N TRP A 252 -8.39 0.67 4.89
CA TRP A 252 -9.12 0.96 3.66
C TRP A 252 -10.20 2.02 3.89
N TYR A 253 -10.61 2.75 2.87
CA TYR A 253 -11.57 3.85 2.94
C TYR A 253 -11.18 4.86 4.05
N GLU A 254 -12.10 5.19 4.93
CA GLU A 254 -11.88 6.07 6.08
C GLU A 254 -10.74 5.60 7.01
N GLY A 255 -10.52 4.30 7.04
CA GLY A 255 -9.45 3.70 7.83
C GLY A 255 -8.05 4.12 7.39
N LYS A 256 -7.81 4.42 6.10
CA LYS A 256 -6.53 4.99 5.65
C LYS A 256 -6.28 6.35 6.29
N GLN A 257 -7.28 7.23 6.29
CA GLN A 257 -7.18 8.54 6.95
C GLN A 257 -7.03 8.40 8.47
N ALA A 258 -7.76 7.46 9.09
CA ALA A 258 -7.65 7.18 10.51
C ALA A 258 -6.25 6.65 10.88
N ALA A 259 -5.65 5.81 10.04
CA ALA A 259 -4.31 5.29 10.25
C ALA A 259 -3.23 6.40 10.17
N ILE A 260 -3.36 7.35 9.25
CA ILE A 260 -2.50 8.54 9.18
C ILE A 260 -2.53 9.30 10.52
N HIS A 261 -3.72 9.57 11.04
CA HIS A 261 -3.89 10.30 12.29
C HIS A 261 -3.39 9.51 13.51
N THR A 262 -3.58 8.19 13.52
CA THR A 262 -3.23 7.33 14.65
C THR A 262 -1.73 7.01 14.71
N TYR A 263 -1.11 6.73 13.56
CA TYR A 263 0.25 6.16 13.53
C TYR A 263 1.32 7.11 13.02
N ILE A 264 0.94 8.18 12.32
CA ILE A 264 1.92 9.14 11.78
C ILE A 264 1.86 10.44 12.58
N HIS A 265 0.77 11.19 12.46
CA HIS A 265 0.64 12.45 13.21
C HIS A 265 -0.83 12.86 13.34
N PRO A 266 -1.32 13.20 14.56
CA PRO A 266 -2.72 13.54 14.80
C PRO A 266 -3.16 14.87 14.16
N TRP A 267 -2.22 15.80 13.89
CA TRP A 267 -2.53 17.16 13.41
C TRP A 267 -1.78 17.57 12.14
N LYS A 268 -0.52 17.14 11.99
CA LYS A 268 0.27 17.48 10.82
C LYS A 268 -0.22 16.70 9.61
N LYS A 269 -0.53 17.41 8.53
CA LYS A 269 -0.96 16.80 7.29
C LYS A 269 0.23 16.35 6.43
N PRO A 270 0.09 15.29 5.63
CA PRO A 270 1.08 14.93 4.61
C PRO A 270 1.17 16.04 3.56
N ILE A 271 2.35 16.24 3.01
CA ILE A 271 2.54 17.15 1.87
C ILE A 271 2.16 16.50 0.54
N LEU A 272 2.13 15.17 0.51
CA LEU A 272 1.78 14.36 -0.66
C LEU A 272 0.99 13.15 -0.19
N VAL A 273 -0.11 12.86 -0.88
CA VAL A 273 -0.85 11.60 -0.77
C VAL A 273 -0.93 10.99 -2.16
N ALA A 274 -0.56 9.72 -2.28
CA ALA A 274 -0.60 8.97 -3.52
C ALA A 274 -1.47 7.71 -3.41
N GLY A 275 -2.21 7.39 -4.47
CA GLY A 275 -3.08 6.22 -4.54
C GLY A 275 -3.57 5.95 -5.96
N ASP A 276 -4.30 4.85 -6.16
CA ASP A 276 -4.82 4.43 -7.48
C ASP A 276 -6.33 4.12 -7.48
N THR A 277 -6.89 3.79 -6.30
CA THR A 277 -8.27 3.35 -6.16
C THR A 277 -9.15 4.43 -5.54
N PRO A 278 -10.03 5.11 -6.33
CA PRO A 278 -10.79 6.27 -5.85
C PRO A 278 -11.59 6.03 -4.57
N LEU A 279 -12.22 4.86 -4.41
CA LEU A 279 -13.03 4.57 -3.22
C LEU A 279 -12.13 4.31 -2.00
N SER A 280 -11.16 3.43 -2.11
CA SER A 280 -10.28 3.08 -0.99
C SER A 280 -9.38 4.22 -0.56
N ASP A 281 -8.84 5.01 -1.52
CA ASP A 281 -7.90 6.11 -1.27
C ASP A 281 -8.60 7.48 -1.15
N GLY A 282 -9.85 7.56 -1.57
CA GLY A 282 -10.62 8.80 -1.63
C GLY A 282 -10.58 9.62 -0.34
N PRO A 283 -10.86 9.03 0.83
CA PRO A 283 -10.78 9.77 2.09
C PRO A 283 -9.41 10.39 2.36
N MET A 284 -8.31 9.69 2.08
CA MET A 284 -6.97 10.26 2.27
C MET A 284 -6.61 11.28 1.18
N PHE A 285 -7.12 11.15 -0.05
CA PHE A 285 -6.96 12.19 -1.06
C PHE A 285 -7.67 13.48 -0.66
N MET A 286 -8.92 13.39 -0.23
CA MET A 286 -9.74 14.57 0.01
C MET A 286 -9.37 15.31 1.29
N ARG A 287 -8.89 14.60 2.33
CA ARG A 287 -8.63 15.16 3.66
C ARG A 287 -7.18 15.10 4.12
N GLY A 288 -6.35 14.30 3.46
CA GLY A 288 -4.94 14.12 3.83
C GLY A 288 -4.12 15.39 3.64
N PRO A 289 -3.81 15.82 2.41
CA PRO A 289 -2.95 16.97 2.16
C PRO A 289 -3.66 18.30 2.44
N ASP A 290 -2.86 19.35 2.55
CA ASP A 290 -3.34 20.73 2.63
C ASP A 290 -3.01 21.47 1.31
N PRO A 291 -3.97 21.58 0.37
CA PRO A 291 -3.70 22.22 -0.92
C PRO A 291 -3.44 23.72 -0.83
N GLU A 292 -3.89 24.39 0.24
CA GLU A 292 -3.63 25.82 0.46
C GLU A 292 -2.17 26.06 0.86
N ARG A 293 -1.53 25.04 1.44
CA ARG A 293 -0.08 25.03 1.75
C ARG A 293 0.76 24.28 0.74
N GLY A 294 0.23 24.08 -0.48
CA GLY A 294 0.95 23.42 -1.56
C GLY A 294 0.92 21.89 -1.54
N GLY A 295 0.17 21.27 -0.63
CA GLY A 295 0.05 19.82 -0.59
C GLY A 295 -0.54 19.23 -1.87
N LEU A 296 0.02 18.13 -2.37
CA LEU A 296 -0.33 17.47 -3.64
C LEU A 296 -1.10 16.16 -3.43
N ARG A 297 -1.88 15.82 -4.44
CA ARG A 297 -2.54 14.52 -4.61
C ARG A 297 -2.00 13.86 -5.88
N LEU A 298 -1.36 12.72 -5.73
CA LEU A 298 -0.83 11.93 -6.83
C LEU A 298 -1.77 10.74 -7.11
N PHE A 299 -2.44 10.80 -8.25
CA PHE A 299 -3.34 9.72 -8.66
C PHE A 299 -2.71 8.90 -9.78
N VAL A 300 -2.48 7.60 -9.53
CA VAL A 300 -2.00 6.63 -10.53
C VAL A 300 -3.21 6.02 -11.22
N ALA A 301 -3.58 6.59 -12.35
CA ALA A 301 -4.82 6.27 -13.06
C ALA A 301 -4.64 5.02 -13.95
N ARG A 302 -4.92 3.84 -13.40
CA ARG A 302 -4.81 2.54 -14.11
C ARG A 302 -6.04 2.13 -14.92
N LYS A 303 -7.17 2.82 -14.76
CA LYS A 303 -8.43 2.55 -15.47
C LYS A 303 -9.13 3.86 -15.81
N ASP A 304 -9.77 3.94 -16.98
CA ASP A 304 -10.55 5.12 -17.36
C ASP A 304 -11.74 5.34 -16.43
N SER A 305 -12.45 4.27 -16.03
CA SER A 305 -13.53 4.36 -15.05
C SER A 305 -13.10 4.95 -13.70
N TYR A 306 -11.84 4.77 -13.30
CA TYR A 306 -11.29 5.38 -12.09
C TYR A 306 -10.97 6.86 -12.27
N ARG A 307 -10.59 7.30 -13.50
CA ARG A 307 -10.47 8.72 -13.83
C ARG A 307 -11.82 9.45 -13.73
N GLU A 308 -12.87 8.83 -14.27
CA GLU A 308 -14.24 9.37 -14.20
C GLU A 308 -14.70 9.45 -12.75
N LEU A 309 -14.47 8.40 -11.97
CA LEU A 309 -14.88 8.36 -10.58
C LEU A 309 -14.14 9.41 -9.72
N ILE A 310 -12.83 9.59 -9.92
CA ILE A 310 -12.07 10.63 -9.17
C ILE A 310 -12.54 12.04 -9.55
N ALA A 311 -12.89 12.28 -10.82
CA ALA A 311 -13.42 13.55 -11.27
C ALA A 311 -14.81 13.84 -10.64
N GLN A 312 -15.66 12.83 -10.53
CA GLN A 312 -16.93 12.93 -9.83
C GLN A 312 -16.72 13.23 -8.34
N MET A 313 -15.83 12.51 -7.67
CA MET A 313 -15.49 12.75 -6.26
C MET A 313 -14.95 14.15 -6.00
N GLN A 314 -14.13 14.69 -6.91
CA GLN A 314 -13.65 16.08 -6.83
C GLN A 314 -14.83 17.06 -6.88
N THR A 315 -15.78 16.82 -7.79
CA THR A 315 -16.98 17.67 -7.97
C THR A 315 -17.86 17.63 -6.73
N ASP A 316 -18.18 16.43 -6.24
CA ASP A 316 -19.07 16.24 -5.09
C ASP A 316 -18.45 16.82 -3.82
N HIS A 317 -17.16 16.57 -3.59
CA HIS A 317 -16.46 17.10 -2.42
C HIS A 317 -16.31 18.61 -2.47
N ALA A 318 -16.07 19.20 -3.65
CA ALA A 318 -16.07 20.65 -3.84
C ALA A 318 -17.43 21.28 -3.54
N ALA A 319 -18.53 20.64 -3.97
CA ALA A 319 -19.88 21.08 -3.64
C ALA A 319 -20.15 21.01 -2.12
N HIS A 320 -19.73 19.94 -1.45
CA HIS A 320 -19.84 19.82 0.01
C HIS A 320 -19.02 20.87 0.74
N GLN A 321 -17.77 21.14 0.31
CA GLN A 321 -16.94 22.21 0.87
C GLN A 321 -17.64 23.55 0.77
N HIS A 322 -18.18 23.89 -0.41
CA HIS A 322 -18.91 25.13 -0.63
C HIS A 322 -20.17 25.23 0.25
N ALA A 323 -20.97 24.17 0.29
CA ALA A 323 -22.22 24.13 1.08
C ALA A 323 -21.99 24.34 2.59
N HIS A 324 -20.81 23.95 3.10
CA HIS A 324 -20.45 24.09 4.51
C HIS A 324 -19.55 25.31 4.79
N GLY A 325 -19.35 26.21 3.83
CA GLY A 325 -18.55 27.41 3.98
C GLY A 325 -17.04 27.15 4.13
N HIS A 326 -16.56 26.00 3.65
CA HIS A 326 -15.12 25.68 3.61
C HIS A 326 -14.49 26.15 2.30
N PRO A 327 -13.18 26.46 2.28
CA PRO A 327 -12.44 26.70 1.04
C PRO A 327 -12.59 25.52 0.08
N VAL A 328 -12.89 25.80 -1.19
CA VAL A 328 -12.99 24.76 -2.22
C VAL A 328 -11.58 24.38 -2.68
N THR A 329 -11.15 23.20 -2.30
CA THR A 329 -9.82 22.67 -2.57
C THR A 329 -9.80 21.27 -3.21
N ALA A 330 -10.95 20.60 -3.27
CA ALA A 330 -11.06 19.21 -3.73
C ALA A 330 -10.51 18.98 -5.15
N ASN A 331 -10.63 19.98 -6.02
CA ASN A 331 -10.18 19.95 -7.42
C ASN A 331 -8.78 20.58 -7.64
N ARG A 332 -8.04 20.91 -6.58
CA ARG A 332 -6.74 21.57 -6.68
C ARG A 332 -5.58 20.60 -6.44
N ASN A 333 -4.41 20.92 -7.02
CA ASN A 333 -3.13 20.26 -6.73
C ASN A 333 -3.18 18.75 -6.98
N TRP A 334 -3.66 18.34 -8.14
CA TRP A 334 -3.64 16.97 -8.60
C TRP A 334 -2.53 16.75 -9.61
N VAL A 335 -1.74 15.70 -9.38
CA VAL A 335 -0.82 15.10 -10.35
C VAL A 335 -1.43 13.77 -10.77
N ILE A 336 -1.71 13.60 -12.05
CA ILE A 336 -2.33 12.38 -12.59
C ILE A 336 -1.37 11.76 -13.58
N VAL A 337 -1.00 10.52 -13.32
CA VAL A 337 -0.12 9.71 -14.20
C VAL A 337 -0.71 8.33 -14.43
N THR A 338 -0.21 7.60 -15.43
CA THR A 338 -0.53 6.18 -15.60
C THR A 338 0.63 5.31 -15.11
N PRO A 339 0.40 4.02 -14.79
CA PRO A 339 1.48 3.10 -14.41
C PRO A 339 2.61 3.04 -15.45
N GLU A 340 2.26 3.15 -16.76
CA GLU A 340 3.22 3.11 -17.87
C GLU A 340 4.16 4.31 -17.90
N GLN A 341 3.71 5.45 -17.40
CA GLN A 341 4.47 6.71 -17.40
C GLN A 341 5.53 6.79 -16.31
N ILE A 342 5.49 5.88 -15.31
CA ILE A 342 6.37 5.85 -14.14
C ILE A 342 7.13 4.52 -13.99
N ARG A 343 7.30 3.78 -15.07
CA ARG A 343 8.01 2.49 -15.13
C ARG A 343 9.53 2.62 -15.06
#